data_9072d341e1714279eee8704469bce126
#
_entry.id   9072d341e1714279eee8704469bce126
#
_cell.length_a   1.000
_cell.length_b   1.000
_cell.length_c   1.000
_cell.angle_alpha   90.00
_cell.angle_beta   90.00
_cell.angle_gamma   90.00
#
_symmetry.space_group_name_H-M   'P 1'
#
loop_
_entity.id
_entity.type
_entity.pdbx_description
1 polymer ?
#
loop_
_entity_poly.entity_id
_entity_poly.type
_entity_poly.pdbx_seq_one_letter_code
_entity_poly.pdbx_strand_id
1 'polypeptide(L)'
;FGLDVIEKKDFEADDVIASYVKYGENNKIPTTVFSSDKDLFQLLSANNRIMDPMKNVEIDEAKVMEKFGVGPDRITDVQALIGDSVDNIPGVPGIGPKTAAKLINEFGTFEELLLKKDQISNVRIKNLINDHEESAKISHKLVILKNDLELPIKIEKLKQFDDSTKLN
;
A
#
# COMPACT_ATOMS: atom_id res chain seq x y z
N PHE A 1 0.95 -24.75 15.21
CA PHE A 1 2.18 -24.15 14.65
C PHE A 1 2.87 -23.20 15.65
N GLY A 2 2.24 -22.80 16.75
CA GLY A 2 2.84 -21.96 17.78
C GLY A 2 3.00 -20.49 17.42
N LEU A 3 2.43 -20.03 16.30
CA LEU A 3 2.38 -18.62 15.91
C LEU A 3 1.39 -17.85 16.79
N ASP A 4 1.71 -16.60 17.09
CA ASP A 4 0.76 -15.70 17.72
C ASP A 4 -0.26 -15.22 16.68
N VAL A 5 -1.54 -15.24 17.04
CA VAL A 5 -2.61 -14.63 16.26
C VAL A 5 -2.86 -13.25 16.85
N ILE A 6 -2.85 -12.25 15.99
CA ILE A 6 -2.98 -10.86 16.38
C ILE A 6 -4.19 -10.26 15.69
N GLU A 7 -5.08 -9.69 16.48
CA GLU A 7 -6.25 -8.95 16.01
C GLU A 7 -6.42 -7.66 16.80
N LYS A 8 -7.04 -6.67 16.21
CA LYS A 8 -7.47 -5.45 16.90
C LYS A 8 -8.88 -5.11 16.47
N LYS A 9 -9.77 -4.99 17.45
CA LYS A 9 -11.18 -4.66 17.21
C LYS A 9 -11.30 -3.36 16.43
N ASP A 10 -12.22 -3.31 15.48
CA ASP A 10 -12.55 -2.15 14.64
C ASP A 10 -11.45 -1.72 13.63
N PHE A 11 -10.42 -2.57 13.40
CA PHE A 11 -9.36 -2.34 12.41
C PHE A 11 -9.18 -3.56 11.52
N GLU A 12 -8.76 -3.33 10.29
CA GLU A 12 -8.42 -4.38 9.34
C GLU A 12 -7.06 -5.01 9.65
N ALA A 13 -6.85 -6.23 9.18
CA ALA A 13 -5.58 -6.92 9.37
C ALA A 13 -4.41 -6.13 8.78
N ASP A 14 -4.64 -5.46 7.66
CA ASP A 14 -3.64 -4.69 6.94
C ASP A 14 -3.17 -3.45 7.71
N ASP A 15 -4.07 -2.78 8.44
CA ASP A 15 -3.72 -1.68 9.35
C ASP A 15 -2.84 -2.17 10.52
N VAL A 16 -3.15 -3.37 11.03
CA VAL A 16 -2.35 -4.00 12.09
C VAL A 16 -0.96 -4.35 11.53
N ILE A 17 -0.87 -4.97 10.36
CA ILE A 17 0.40 -5.28 9.68
C ILE A 17 1.19 -3.99 9.44
N ALA A 18 0.57 -2.96 8.87
CA ALA A 18 1.21 -1.68 8.60
C ALA A 18 1.78 -1.04 9.88
N SER A 19 1.05 -1.16 11.01
CA SER A 19 1.51 -0.63 12.30
C SER A 19 2.72 -1.38 12.87
N TYR A 20 2.76 -2.73 12.71
CA TYR A 20 3.94 -3.51 13.07
C TYR A 20 5.14 -3.21 12.16
N VAL A 21 4.93 -3.06 10.87
CA VAL A 21 5.98 -2.65 9.91
C VAL A 21 6.51 -1.27 10.30
N LYS A 22 5.64 -0.31 10.59
CA LYS A 22 6.04 1.03 11.01
C LYS A 22 6.83 1.04 12.33
N TYR A 23 6.43 0.21 13.29
CA TYR A 23 7.20 0.01 14.51
C TYR A 23 8.60 -0.56 14.20
N GLY A 24 8.68 -1.55 13.31
CA GLY A 24 9.95 -2.12 12.86
C GLY A 24 10.88 -1.06 12.24
N GLU A 25 10.34 -0.22 11.35
CA GLU A 25 11.10 0.90 10.75
C GLU A 25 11.67 1.85 11.81
N ASN A 26 10.81 2.30 12.72
CA ASN A 26 11.19 3.25 13.77
C ASN A 26 12.27 2.69 14.71
N ASN A 27 12.31 1.36 14.89
CA ASN A 27 13.24 0.67 15.76
C ASN A 27 14.37 -0.05 15.00
N LYS A 28 14.47 0.13 13.67
CA LYS A 28 15.48 -0.51 12.81
C LYS A 28 15.44 -2.04 12.86
N ILE A 29 14.24 -2.61 13.00
CA ILE A 29 14.00 -4.05 13.00
C ILE A 29 13.57 -4.42 11.57
N PRO A 30 14.34 -5.24 10.84
CA PRO A 30 13.94 -5.71 9.52
C PRO A 30 12.65 -6.51 9.60
N THR A 31 11.71 -6.23 8.70
CA THR A 31 10.40 -6.87 8.68
C THR A 31 10.20 -7.62 7.37
N THR A 32 9.57 -8.78 7.44
CA THR A 32 9.12 -9.51 6.26
C THR A 32 7.63 -9.79 6.37
N VAL A 33 6.86 -9.27 5.41
CA VAL A 33 5.42 -9.49 5.30
C VAL A 33 5.18 -10.63 4.31
N PHE A 34 4.45 -11.67 4.73
CA PHE A 34 4.03 -12.76 3.86
C PHE A 34 2.59 -12.51 3.43
N SER A 35 2.39 -12.00 2.22
CA SER A 35 1.06 -11.75 1.65
C SER A 35 1.12 -11.69 0.12
N SER A 36 0.04 -12.13 -0.52
CA SER A 36 -0.21 -11.89 -1.96
C SER A 36 -1.05 -10.65 -2.22
N ASP A 37 -1.45 -9.95 -1.15
CA ASP A 37 -2.26 -8.74 -1.27
C ASP A 37 -1.43 -7.57 -1.81
N LYS A 38 -1.94 -6.97 -2.89
CA LYS A 38 -1.31 -5.85 -3.57
C LYS A 38 -1.29 -4.57 -2.74
N ASP A 39 -2.24 -4.43 -1.81
CA ASP A 39 -2.38 -3.20 -1.04
C ASP A 39 -1.29 -3.07 0.02
N LEU A 40 -0.73 -4.21 0.45
CA LEU A 40 0.45 -4.23 1.32
C LEU A 40 1.76 -3.85 0.61
N PHE A 41 1.77 -3.76 -0.74
CA PHE A 41 2.99 -3.38 -1.48
C PHE A 41 3.44 -1.95 -1.18
N GLN A 42 2.54 -1.08 -0.69
CA GLN A 42 2.89 0.25 -0.19
C GLN A 42 3.82 0.22 1.03
N LEU A 43 3.96 -0.94 1.70
CA LEU A 43 4.84 -1.12 2.86
C LEU A 43 6.27 -1.51 2.47
N LEU A 44 6.54 -1.76 1.17
CA LEU A 44 7.86 -2.13 0.70
C LEU A 44 8.84 -0.96 0.89
N SER A 45 9.98 -1.24 1.52
CA SER A 45 11.05 -0.27 1.75
C SER A 45 12.40 -0.97 1.89
N ALA A 46 13.47 -0.22 2.06
CA ALA A 46 14.81 -0.79 2.30
C ALA A 46 14.87 -1.69 3.55
N ASN A 47 13.95 -1.48 4.50
CA ASN A 47 13.91 -2.21 5.78
C ASN A 47 12.82 -3.30 5.81
N ASN A 48 11.88 -3.25 4.87
CA ASN A 48 10.71 -4.14 4.85
C ASN A 48 10.64 -4.89 3.53
N ARG A 49 10.51 -6.20 3.61
CA ARG A 49 10.34 -7.10 2.45
C ARG A 49 8.94 -7.67 2.41
N ILE A 50 8.47 -7.98 1.22
CA ILE A 50 7.19 -8.63 0.99
C ILE A 50 7.45 -9.92 0.22
N MET A 51 6.89 -11.02 0.72
CA MET A 51 6.95 -12.34 0.10
C MET A 51 5.55 -12.78 -0.29
N ASP A 52 5.32 -13.05 -1.57
CA ASP A 52 4.10 -13.71 -2.03
C ASP A 52 4.20 -15.22 -1.75
N PRO A 53 3.50 -15.75 -0.74
CA PRO A 53 3.62 -17.15 -0.36
C PRO A 53 2.97 -18.10 -1.39
N MET A 54 2.03 -17.61 -2.20
CA MET A 54 1.34 -18.41 -3.21
C MET A 54 2.23 -18.66 -4.42
N LYS A 55 3.06 -17.70 -4.77
CA LYS A 55 4.01 -17.80 -5.89
C LYS A 55 5.42 -18.13 -5.43
N ASN A 56 5.67 -18.09 -4.12
CA ASN A 56 7.00 -18.22 -3.52
C ASN A 56 8.01 -17.25 -4.10
N VAL A 57 7.63 -15.96 -4.18
CA VAL A 57 8.41 -14.91 -4.85
C VAL A 57 8.50 -13.69 -3.96
N GLU A 58 9.68 -13.11 -3.83
CA GLU A 58 9.84 -11.79 -3.20
C GLU A 58 9.32 -10.70 -4.14
N ILE A 59 8.53 -9.77 -3.59
CA ILE A 59 8.07 -8.57 -4.28
C ILE A 59 9.12 -7.49 -4.08
N ASP A 60 9.76 -7.09 -5.15
CA ASP A 60 10.75 -6.03 -5.20
C ASP A 60 10.20 -4.78 -5.91
N GLU A 61 10.97 -3.68 -5.88
CA GLU A 61 10.58 -2.44 -6.55
C GLU A 61 10.34 -2.63 -8.06
N ALA A 62 11.07 -3.54 -8.71
CA ALA A 62 10.89 -3.81 -10.14
C ALA A 62 9.51 -4.41 -10.42
N LYS A 63 9.05 -5.33 -9.58
CA LYS A 63 7.70 -5.91 -9.69
C LYS A 63 6.60 -4.90 -9.37
N VAL A 64 6.84 -4.01 -8.41
CA VAL A 64 5.94 -2.90 -8.12
C VAL A 64 5.85 -1.96 -9.32
N MET A 65 6.98 -1.58 -9.89
CA MET A 65 7.04 -0.73 -11.08
C MET A 65 6.35 -1.40 -12.29
N GLU A 66 6.55 -2.69 -12.49
CA GLU A 66 5.87 -3.44 -13.56
C GLU A 66 4.35 -3.44 -13.38
N LYS A 67 3.88 -3.61 -12.13
CA LYS A 67 2.45 -3.73 -11.83
C LYS A 67 1.72 -2.39 -11.80
N PHE A 68 2.31 -1.38 -11.16
CA PHE A 68 1.67 -0.08 -10.89
C PHE A 68 2.20 1.06 -11.78
N GLY A 69 3.35 0.89 -12.40
CA GLY A 69 4.03 1.92 -13.20
C GLY A 69 4.66 3.04 -12.38
N VAL A 70 4.78 2.84 -11.06
CA VAL A 70 5.37 3.76 -10.08
C VAL A 70 6.14 2.98 -9.02
N GLY A 71 6.97 3.66 -8.24
CA GLY A 71 7.63 3.06 -7.08
C GLY A 71 6.68 2.80 -5.90
N PRO A 72 7.13 2.04 -4.88
CA PRO A 72 6.32 1.69 -3.70
C PRO A 72 5.73 2.90 -2.98
N ASP A 73 6.46 3.99 -2.91
CA ASP A 73 6.08 5.25 -2.27
C ASP A 73 4.97 6.02 -3.00
N ARG A 74 4.56 5.57 -4.20
CA ARG A 74 3.52 6.19 -5.03
C ARG A 74 2.34 5.27 -5.34
N ILE A 75 2.32 4.06 -4.78
CA ILE A 75 1.23 3.10 -5.04
C ILE A 75 -0.12 3.68 -4.65
N THR A 76 -0.22 4.28 -3.47
CA THR A 76 -1.46 4.86 -2.95
C THR A 76 -1.98 6.00 -3.83
N ASP A 77 -1.08 6.81 -4.40
CA ASP A 77 -1.43 7.90 -5.31
C ASP A 77 -2.07 7.35 -6.60
N VAL A 78 -1.50 6.29 -7.13
CA VAL A 78 -2.04 5.61 -8.33
C VAL A 78 -3.36 4.92 -8.02
N GLN A 79 -3.46 4.20 -6.89
CA GLN A 79 -4.69 3.52 -6.46
C GLN A 79 -5.83 4.51 -6.20
N ALA A 80 -5.55 5.68 -5.65
CA ALA A 80 -6.54 6.74 -5.44
C ALA A 80 -7.22 7.17 -6.74
N LEU A 81 -6.48 7.17 -7.85
CA LEU A 81 -7.01 7.55 -9.16
C LEU A 81 -7.74 6.39 -9.84
N ILE A 82 -7.23 5.16 -9.72
CA ILE A 82 -7.82 3.97 -10.35
C ILE A 82 -9.10 3.54 -9.61
N GLY A 83 -9.06 3.60 -8.29
CA GLY A 83 -10.03 2.96 -7.41
C GLY A 83 -9.85 1.44 -7.34
N ASP A 84 -10.72 0.80 -6.57
CA ASP A 84 -10.84 -0.66 -6.50
C ASP A 84 -12.30 -1.06 -6.33
N SER A 85 -12.81 -1.80 -7.30
CA SER A 85 -14.22 -2.24 -7.28
C SER A 85 -14.49 -3.36 -6.27
N VAL A 86 -13.47 -4.12 -5.87
CA VAL A 86 -13.59 -5.19 -4.87
C VAL A 86 -13.80 -4.57 -3.50
N ASP A 87 -13.04 -3.52 -3.20
CA ASP A 87 -13.06 -2.81 -1.92
C ASP A 87 -13.99 -1.59 -1.93
N ASN A 88 -14.79 -1.45 -3.00
CA ASN A 88 -15.72 -0.33 -3.17
C ASN A 88 -15.04 1.05 -3.10
N ILE A 89 -13.82 1.14 -3.60
CA ILE A 89 -13.05 2.40 -3.70
C ILE A 89 -13.34 3.03 -5.06
N PRO A 90 -13.96 4.23 -5.11
CA PRO A 90 -14.53 4.75 -6.35
C PRO A 90 -13.50 5.18 -7.40
N GLY A 91 -12.35 5.71 -6.99
CA GLY A 91 -11.37 6.28 -7.90
C GLY A 91 -11.91 7.46 -8.73
N VAL A 92 -11.33 7.64 -9.92
CA VAL A 92 -11.76 8.58 -10.94
C VAL A 92 -12.26 7.77 -12.15
N PRO A 93 -13.58 7.68 -12.38
CA PRO A 93 -14.15 6.95 -13.50
C PRO A 93 -13.52 7.37 -14.84
N GLY A 94 -13.02 6.40 -15.60
CA GLY A 94 -12.36 6.64 -16.89
C GLY A 94 -10.85 6.88 -16.82
N ILE A 95 -10.25 6.86 -15.61
CA ILE A 95 -8.80 6.81 -15.40
C ILE A 95 -8.40 5.38 -15.05
N GLY A 96 -7.67 4.73 -15.96
CA GLY A 96 -7.11 3.40 -15.74
C GLY A 96 -5.64 3.45 -15.29
N PRO A 97 -5.03 2.28 -14.99
CA PRO A 97 -3.69 2.17 -14.42
C PRO A 97 -2.61 2.93 -15.19
N LYS A 98 -2.57 2.81 -16.52
CA LYS A 98 -1.57 3.50 -17.35
C LYS A 98 -1.69 5.01 -17.28
N THR A 99 -2.92 5.54 -17.24
CA THR A 99 -3.16 6.98 -17.16
C THR A 99 -2.84 7.50 -15.76
N ALA A 100 -3.22 6.78 -14.72
CA ALA A 100 -2.91 7.12 -13.34
C ALA A 100 -1.39 7.16 -13.11
N ALA A 101 -0.67 6.10 -13.49
CA ALA A 101 0.79 6.06 -13.38
C ALA A 101 1.47 7.20 -14.14
N LYS A 102 1.00 7.51 -15.37
CA LYS A 102 1.54 8.65 -16.13
C LYS A 102 1.34 9.97 -15.40
N LEU A 103 0.15 10.22 -14.85
CA LEU A 103 -0.14 11.45 -14.11
C LEU A 103 0.74 11.58 -12.87
N ILE A 104 0.88 10.51 -12.09
CA ILE A 104 1.71 10.54 -10.88
C ILE A 104 3.20 10.71 -11.24
N ASN A 105 3.69 10.04 -12.28
CA ASN A 105 5.07 10.25 -12.75
C ASN A 105 5.34 11.66 -13.28
N GLU A 106 4.32 12.33 -13.87
CA GLU A 106 4.43 13.68 -14.43
C GLU A 106 4.32 14.77 -13.35
N PHE A 107 3.38 14.61 -12.42
CA PHE A 107 3.02 15.67 -11.46
C PHE A 107 3.58 15.46 -10.06
N GLY A 108 4.02 14.25 -9.71
CA GLY A 108 4.51 13.89 -8.38
C GLY A 108 3.49 13.15 -7.54
N THR A 109 3.15 13.65 -6.35
CA THR A 109 2.15 13.05 -5.47
C THR A 109 0.71 13.31 -5.94
N PHE A 110 -0.24 12.61 -5.34
CA PHE A 110 -1.67 12.86 -5.55
C PHE A 110 -2.05 14.31 -5.22
N GLU A 111 -1.52 14.87 -4.13
CA GLU A 111 -1.75 16.25 -3.73
C GLU A 111 -1.14 17.24 -4.75
N GLU A 112 0.08 16.98 -5.21
CA GLU A 112 0.72 17.81 -6.23
C GLU A 112 -0.02 17.77 -7.56
N LEU A 113 -0.55 16.60 -7.94
CA LEU A 113 -1.39 16.46 -9.12
C LEU A 113 -2.64 17.35 -8.98
N LEU A 114 -3.33 17.31 -7.82
CA LEU A 114 -4.52 18.14 -7.60
C LEU A 114 -4.21 19.63 -7.61
N LEU A 115 -3.08 20.03 -7.03
CA LEU A 115 -2.63 21.43 -7.06
C LEU A 115 -2.29 21.92 -8.47
N LYS A 116 -1.77 21.03 -9.31
CA LYS A 116 -1.32 21.34 -10.68
C LYS A 116 -2.29 20.86 -11.76
N LYS A 117 -3.50 20.43 -11.41
CA LYS A 117 -4.46 19.82 -12.34
C LYS A 117 -4.80 20.69 -13.55
N ASP A 118 -4.69 22.01 -13.41
CA ASP A 118 -4.87 22.96 -14.52
C ASP A 118 -3.78 22.88 -15.59
N GLN A 119 -2.64 22.29 -15.27
CA GLN A 119 -1.51 22.08 -16.20
C GLN A 119 -1.65 20.76 -16.99
N ILE A 120 -2.65 19.93 -16.68
CA ILE A 120 -2.91 18.69 -17.44
C ILE A 120 -3.25 19.06 -18.88
N SER A 121 -2.39 18.65 -19.80
CA SER A 121 -2.51 19.01 -21.23
C SER A 121 -3.70 18.33 -21.93
N ASN A 122 -4.06 17.13 -21.48
CA ASN A 122 -5.23 16.40 -22.03
C ASN A 122 -6.51 16.92 -21.38
N VAL A 123 -7.30 17.68 -22.15
CA VAL A 123 -8.55 18.29 -21.68
C VAL A 123 -9.55 17.26 -21.12
N ARG A 124 -9.66 16.06 -21.74
CA ARG A 124 -10.56 15.02 -21.24
C ARG A 124 -10.11 14.54 -19.86
N ILE A 125 -8.81 14.27 -19.66
CA ILE A 125 -8.27 13.81 -18.36
C ILE A 125 -8.43 14.91 -17.32
N LYS A 126 -8.14 16.16 -17.67
CA LYS A 126 -8.35 17.31 -16.80
C LYS A 126 -9.79 17.42 -16.31
N ASN A 127 -10.75 17.27 -17.22
CA ASN A 127 -12.18 17.32 -16.86
C ASN A 127 -12.54 16.15 -15.93
N LEU A 128 -12.06 14.92 -16.20
CA LEU A 128 -12.32 13.79 -15.32
C LEU A 128 -11.78 14.01 -13.90
N ILE A 129 -10.57 14.57 -13.77
CA ILE A 129 -9.99 14.90 -12.45
C ILE A 129 -10.84 15.98 -11.75
N ASN A 130 -11.26 17.03 -12.46
CA ASN A 130 -12.08 18.09 -11.88
C ASN A 130 -13.46 17.59 -11.45
N ASP A 131 -14.12 16.80 -12.28
CA ASP A 131 -15.48 16.31 -12.04
C ASP A 131 -15.53 15.29 -10.89
N HIS A 132 -14.42 14.58 -10.65
CA HIS A 132 -14.34 13.50 -9.65
C HIS A 132 -13.28 13.75 -8.54
N GLU A 133 -12.90 15.00 -8.31
CA GLU A 133 -11.87 15.35 -7.33
C GLU A 133 -12.20 14.84 -5.93
N GLU A 134 -13.44 15.03 -5.48
CA GLU A 134 -13.87 14.59 -4.14
C GLU A 134 -13.87 13.05 -4.04
N SER A 135 -14.28 12.36 -5.09
CA SER A 135 -14.22 10.91 -5.18
C SER A 135 -12.76 10.41 -5.08
N ALA A 136 -11.83 11.05 -5.78
CA ALA A 136 -10.42 10.74 -5.73
C ALA A 136 -9.83 11.00 -4.33
N LYS A 137 -10.20 12.09 -3.67
CA LYS A 137 -9.78 12.39 -2.28
C LYS A 137 -10.28 11.36 -1.28
N ILE A 138 -11.51 10.89 -1.43
CA ILE A 138 -12.06 9.81 -0.60
C ILE A 138 -11.26 8.53 -0.86
N SER A 139 -11.05 8.18 -2.13
CA SER A 139 -10.27 7.00 -2.51
C SER A 139 -8.86 7.04 -1.93
N HIS A 140 -8.18 8.19 -2.01
CA HIS A 140 -6.83 8.37 -1.45
C HIS A 140 -6.79 8.09 0.05
N LYS A 141 -7.79 8.54 0.80
CA LYS A 141 -7.90 8.25 2.24
C LYS A 141 -8.16 6.77 2.53
N LEU A 142 -8.89 6.08 1.64
CA LEU A 142 -9.25 4.67 1.83
C LEU A 142 -8.10 3.71 1.48
N VAL A 143 -7.25 4.05 0.51
CA VAL A 143 -6.13 3.18 0.10
C VAL A 143 -4.90 3.28 1.00
N ILE A 144 -4.79 4.35 1.80
CA ILE A 144 -3.67 4.52 2.73
C ILE A 144 -3.93 3.68 3.97
N LEU A 145 -3.06 2.72 4.23
CA LEU A 145 -3.12 1.89 5.43
C LEU A 145 -2.81 2.71 6.68
N LYS A 146 -3.61 2.50 7.71
CA LYS A 146 -3.36 3.10 9.02
C LYS A 146 -2.19 2.38 9.69
N ASN A 147 -1.14 3.11 10.03
CA ASN A 147 0.11 2.55 10.53
C ASN A 147 0.54 3.10 11.89
N ASP A 148 -0.38 3.75 12.60
CA ASP A 148 -0.16 4.40 13.90
C ASP A 148 -0.96 3.75 15.04
N LEU A 149 -1.40 2.51 14.85
CA LEU A 149 -2.16 1.81 15.87
C LEU A 149 -1.28 1.44 17.06
N GLU A 150 -1.84 1.53 18.25
CA GLU A 150 -1.22 0.86 19.40
C GLU A 150 -1.16 -0.64 19.15
N LEU A 151 0.05 -1.21 19.23
CA LEU A 151 0.26 -2.63 18.94
C LEU A 151 -0.44 -3.51 19.97
N PRO A 152 -1.31 -4.44 19.54
CA PRO A 152 -2.03 -5.34 20.45
C PRO A 152 -1.10 -6.21 21.30
N ILE A 153 0.02 -6.64 20.74
CA ILE A 153 1.08 -7.37 21.44
C ILE A 153 2.41 -6.66 21.18
N LYS A 154 3.14 -6.34 22.24
CA LYS A 154 4.50 -5.79 22.09
C LYS A 154 5.43 -6.81 21.43
N ILE A 155 6.31 -6.36 20.55
CA ILE A 155 7.21 -7.24 19.78
C ILE A 155 8.04 -8.16 20.69
N GLU A 156 8.49 -7.64 21.83
CA GLU A 156 9.30 -8.41 22.81
C GLU A 156 8.53 -9.57 23.45
N LYS A 157 7.20 -9.57 23.31
CA LYS A 157 6.31 -10.62 23.84
C LYS A 157 5.89 -11.63 22.77
N LEU A 158 6.18 -11.37 21.50
CA LEU A 158 5.90 -12.30 20.42
C LEU A 158 6.79 -13.53 20.56
N LYS A 159 6.20 -14.69 20.26
CA LYS A 159 6.93 -15.95 20.31
C LYS A 159 8.04 -15.95 19.27
N GLN A 160 9.25 -16.27 19.70
CA GLN A 160 10.35 -16.53 18.80
C GLN A 160 10.29 -18.01 18.37
N PHE A 161 10.37 -18.27 17.07
CA PHE A 161 10.61 -19.59 16.55
C PHE A 161 12.08 -19.93 16.75
N ASP A 162 12.37 -20.88 17.63
CA ASP A 162 13.68 -21.52 17.65
C ASP A 162 13.63 -22.67 16.63
N ASP A 163 14.21 -22.42 15.48
CA ASP A 163 14.16 -23.31 14.30
C ASP A 163 15.03 -24.58 14.47
N SER A 164 15.61 -24.79 15.65
CA SER A 164 16.60 -25.86 15.85
C SER A 164 16.01 -27.24 16.16
N THR A 165 14.68 -27.41 16.38
CA THR A 165 14.18 -28.66 16.94
C THR A 165 12.90 -29.27 16.37
N LYS A 166 12.26 -28.75 15.33
CA LYS A 166 10.93 -29.25 14.86
C LYS A 166 10.73 -29.40 13.36
N LEU A 167 11.77 -29.64 12.60
CA LEU A 167 11.67 -30.15 11.22
C LEU A 167 12.29 -31.56 11.15
N ASN A 168 11.76 -32.49 11.94
CA ASN A 168 11.96 -33.94 11.78
C ASN A 168 10.62 -34.58 11.50
#